data_039d07a37eec7ee0d46fe457ddef634c
#
_entry.id   039d07a37eec7ee0d46fe457ddef634c
#
_cell.length_a   1.000
_cell.length_b   1.000
_cell.length_c   1.000
_cell.angle_alpha   90.00
_cell.angle_beta   90.00
_cell.angle_gamma   90.00
#
_symmetry.space_group_name_H-M   'P 1'
#
loop_
_entity.id
_entity.type
_entity.pdbx_description
1 polymer ?
#
loop_
_entity_poly.entity_id
_entity_poly.type
_entity_poly.pdbx_seq_one_letter_code
_entity_poly.pdbx_strand_id
1 'polypeptide(L)'
;MATLFLSLPVEALQASSALGYVLSPDGQGMGLQSSVPVGLISQTLGERISAVTHTVVIVPSAQLSWHRLTLPIGALAGRQRAVLEGLLEEQLLDDPAHLHFALAPHARAGVPVWVAVCNKAWLRQAIDGLELAGLSLDRIVPEITPTEQGASLCAIGSTEEAWLLHTSTQGVTRWPLTAASVALLAWPSDVPLEAEPAVAAHAENLFGRTVTLLSPGQRAIDASQSPWDLGQLGMSVSKQTRILKRTRNALSMFATSPRWRPTRWGLWVLLAVNVVGLNVRAFQERSALNAQRLATAAVVTETFPKVNVVVDAPIQMQREINALQIAKGQASGHSFESLLGVLMASLALPGQPTPTPTTIDFSNGQLQVTGLSISPQTWAQAQLKLQAQGYLVRQSGDIVVIQAKGVAP
;
A
#
# COMPACT_ATOMS: atom_id res chain seq x y z
N MET A 1 -22.48 -13.21 11.12
CA MET A 1 -21.19 -13.58 10.51
C MET A 1 -20.59 -14.69 11.35
N ALA A 2 -20.22 -15.82 10.75
CA ALA A 2 -19.70 -16.96 11.51
C ALA A 2 -18.32 -16.64 12.09
N THR A 3 -18.18 -16.82 13.40
CA THR A 3 -16.95 -16.53 14.14
C THR A 3 -16.43 -17.80 14.80
N LEU A 4 -15.14 -18.06 14.63
CA LEU A 4 -14.44 -19.16 15.27
C LEU A 4 -13.64 -18.62 16.46
N PHE A 5 -13.93 -19.14 17.64
CA PHE A 5 -13.18 -18.84 18.86
C PHE A 5 -12.26 -20.03 19.16
N LEU A 6 -11.00 -19.77 19.47
CA LEU A 6 -9.98 -20.75 19.73
C LEU A 6 -9.33 -20.48 21.09
N SER A 7 -9.51 -21.38 22.06
CA SER A 7 -8.89 -21.27 23.37
C SER A 7 -7.53 -21.95 23.35
N LEU A 8 -6.45 -21.20 23.56
CA LEU A 8 -5.09 -21.73 23.60
C LEU A 8 -4.87 -22.56 24.89
N PRO A 9 -4.12 -23.66 24.80
CA PRO A 9 -3.66 -24.36 26.00
C PRO A 9 -2.63 -23.54 26.76
N VAL A 10 -2.47 -23.81 28.04
CA VAL A 10 -1.43 -23.16 28.88
C VAL A 10 -0.03 -23.56 28.39
N GLU A 11 0.13 -24.81 28.01
CA GLU A 11 1.39 -25.33 27.49
C GLU A 11 1.69 -24.82 26.06
N ALA A 12 2.95 -24.99 25.65
CA ALA A 12 3.36 -24.66 24.29
C ALA A 12 2.57 -25.45 23.24
N LEU A 13 2.01 -24.75 22.25
CA LEU A 13 1.15 -25.35 21.24
C LEU A 13 1.94 -26.31 20.35
N GLN A 14 1.47 -27.56 20.30
CA GLN A 14 1.98 -28.62 19.44
C GLN A 14 0.86 -29.11 18.51
N ALA A 15 1.21 -29.83 17.45
CA ALA A 15 0.23 -30.40 16.52
C ALA A 15 -0.75 -31.38 17.21
N SER A 16 -0.29 -32.07 18.27
CA SER A 16 -1.07 -32.99 19.10
C SER A 16 -1.84 -32.31 20.23
N SER A 17 -1.56 -31.03 20.54
CA SER A 17 -2.23 -30.28 21.61
C SER A 17 -3.72 -30.18 21.35
N ALA A 18 -4.54 -30.48 22.36
CA ALA A 18 -5.97 -30.30 22.29
C ALA A 18 -6.32 -28.80 22.29
N LEU A 19 -6.99 -28.35 21.24
CA LEU A 19 -7.44 -27.00 21.09
C LEU A 19 -8.95 -26.93 21.26
N GLY A 20 -9.41 -26.24 22.29
CA GLY A 20 -10.82 -25.94 22.47
C GLY A 20 -11.28 -24.93 21.43
N TYR A 21 -12.40 -25.20 20.77
CA TYR A 21 -12.99 -24.27 19.83
C TYR A 21 -14.50 -24.11 20.00
N VAL A 22 -14.98 -22.93 19.66
CA VAL A 22 -16.41 -22.62 19.56
C VAL A 22 -16.67 -21.99 18.19
N LEU A 23 -17.62 -22.57 17.45
CA LEU A 23 -18.06 -22.01 16.19
C LEU A 23 -19.43 -21.34 16.41
N SER A 24 -19.44 -20.01 16.45
CA SER A 24 -20.68 -19.22 16.60
C SER A 24 -21.16 -18.75 15.23
N PRO A 25 -22.46 -18.89 14.91
CA PRO A 25 -23.00 -18.44 13.64
C PRO A 25 -23.11 -16.91 13.53
N ASP A 26 -23.23 -16.23 14.63
CA ASP A 26 -23.48 -14.77 14.73
C ASP A 26 -22.38 -14.00 15.52
N GLY A 27 -21.46 -14.74 16.16
CA GLY A 27 -20.43 -14.17 17.02
C GLY A 27 -20.87 -13.86 18.45
N GLN A 28 -22.12 -14.13 18.81
CA GLN A 28 -22.68 -13.87 20.16
C GLN A 28 -23.35 -15.11 20.76
N GLY A 29 -24.02 -15.91 19.93
CA GLY A 29 -24.67 -17.12 20.36
C GLY A 29 -23.74 -18.32 20.42
N MET A 30 -23.97 -19.23 21.39
CA MET A 30 -23.28 -20.52 21.44
C MET A 30 -23.70 -21.40 20.26
N GLY A 31 -22.68 -21.86 19.49
CA GLY A 31 -22.86 -22.82 18.43
C GLY A 31 -22.19 -24.16 18.76
N LEU A 32 -21.47 -24.71 17.80
CA LEU A 32 -20.74 -25.96 17.98
C LEU A 32 -19.51 -25.73 18.87
N GLN A 33 -19.45 -26.42 20.01
CA GLN A 33 -18.30 -26.45 20.91
C GLN A 33 -17.67 -27.83 20.91
N SER A 34 -16.35 -27.91 20.75
CA SER A 34 -15.60 -29.16 20.85
C SER A 34 -14.12 -28.87 21.10
N SER A 35 -13.36 -29.94 21.28
CA SER A 35 -11.89 -29.90 21.35
C SER A 35 -11.31 -30.86 20.33
N VAL A 36 -10.22 -30.43 19.68
CA VAL A 36 -9.58 -31.21 18.61
C VAL A 36 -8.06 -30.95 18.60
N PRO A 37 -7.24 -31.94 18.26
CA PRO A 37 -5.81 -31.69 18.03
C PRO A 37 -5.60 -30.59 16.97
N VAL A 38 -4.66 -29.68 17.20
CA VAL A 38 -4.38 -28.54 16.30
C VAL A 38 -4.14 -29.00 14.86
N GLY A 39 -3.37 -30.07 14.67
CA GLY A 39 -3.08 -30.63 13.34
C GLY A 39 -4.30 -31.15 12.57
N LEU A 40 -5.41 -31.42 13.25
CA LEU A 40 -6.64 -31.94 12.65
C LEU A 40 -7.75 -30.90 12.52
N ILE A 41 -7.57 -29.69 13.04
CA ILE A 41 -8.64 -28.68 13.11
C ILE A 41 -9.22 -28.32 11.74
N SER A 42 -8.38 -28.18 10.73
CA SER A 42 -8.81 -27.86 9.35
C SER A 42 -9.60 -29.01 8.73
N GLN A 43 -9.26 -30.25 9.04
CA GLN A 43 -9.98 -31.42 8.57
C GLN A 43 -11.32 -31.59 9.29
N THR A 44 -11.33 -31.39 10.61
CA THR A 44 -12.54 -31.51 11.44
C THR A 44 -13.58 -30.42 11.11
N LEU A 45 -13.16 -29.20 10.91
CA LEU A 45 -14.04 -28.11 10.50
C LEU A 45 -14.44 -28.21 9.01
N GLY A 46 -13.59 -28.82 8.17
CA GLY A 46 -13.89 -29.09 6.76
C GLY A 46 -14.44 -27.86 6.01
N GLU A 47 -15.60 -28.01 5.36
CA GLU A 47 -16.21 -26.90 4.61
C GLU A 47 -16.69 -25.75 5.51
N ARG A 48 -16.92 -25.97 6.80
CA ARG A 48 -17.35 -24.94 7.75
C ARG A 48 -16.31 -23.83 7.94
N ILE A 49 -15.02 -24.17 7.79
CA ILE A 49 -13.93 -23.19 7.88
C ILE A 49 -14.04 -22.11 6.80
N SER A 50 -14.57 -22.45 5.63
CA SER A 50 -14.75 -21.50 4.53
C SER A 50 -15.88 -20.50 4.79
N ALA A 51 -16.81 -20.82 5.66
CA ALA A 51 -17.89 -19.95 6.10
C ALA A 51 -17.48 -19.03 7.27
N VAL A 52 -16.34 -19.32 7.93
CA VAL A 52 -15.81 -18.50 9.03
C VAL A 52 -15.29 -17.18 8.46
N THR A 53 -15.86 -16.10 8.96
CA THR A 53 -15.46 -14.74 8.58
C THR A 53 -14.45 -14.14 9.54
N HIS A 54 -14.52 -14.54 10.82
CA HIS A 54 -13.64 -14.05 11.87
C HIS A 54 -13.09 -15.20 12.73
N THR A 55 -11.82 -15.12 13.06
CA THR A 55 -11.17 -16.05 13.99
C THR A 55 -10.57 -15.27 15.14
N VAL A 56 -11.01 -15.56 16.35
CA VAL A 56 -10.54 -14.93 17.59
C VAL A 56 -9.82 -15.97 18.42
N VAL A 57 -8.57 -15.67 18.78
CA VAL A 57 -7.73 -16.51 19.64
C VAL A 57 -7.80 -15.99 21.04
N ILE A 58 -8.04 -16.87 22.03
CA ILE A 58 -8.16 -16.57 23.43
C ILE A 58 -6.92 -17.07 24.14
N VAL A 59 -6.22 -16.14 24.80
CA VAL A 59 -5.02 -16.42 25.59
C VAL A 59 -5.43 -16.70 27.03
N PRO A 60 -5.04 -17.87 27.59
CA PRO A 60 -5.41 -18.24 28.95
C PRO A 60 -4.78 -17.29 29.98
N SER A 61 -5.50 -17.05 31.03
CA SER A 61 -5.07 -16.17 32.15
C SER A 61 -3.76 -16.63 32.79
N ALA A 62 -3.46 -17.93 32.75
CA ALA A 62 -2.21 -18.49 33.25
C ALA A 62 -0.96 -18.00 32.51
N GLN A 63 -1.10 -17.55 31.28
CA GLN A 63 -0.01 -17.03 30.44
C GLN A 63 0.09 -15.51 30.45
N LEU A 64 -0.77 -14.83 31.24
CA LEU A 64 -0.84 -13.38 31.30
C LEU A 64 -0.52 -12.85 32.70
N SER A 65 0.31 -11.83 32.76
CA SER A 65 0.45 -10.98 33.94
C SER A 65 -0.05 -9.57 33.63
N TRP A 66 -0.57 -8.90 34.63
CA TRP A 66 -1.21 -7.61 34.50
C TRP A 66 -0.47 -6.56 35.34
N HIS A 67 -0.02 -5.50 34.71
CA HIS A 67 0.71 -4.42 35.32
C HIS A 67 0.02 -3.08 35.07
N ARG A 68 0.01 -2.21 36.08
CA ARG A 68 -0.58 -0.88 35.95
C ARG A 68 0.53 0.16 36.03
N LEU A 69 0.66 0.99 35.00
CA LEU A 69 1.72 2.00 34.95
C LEU A 69 1.21 3.29 34.30
N THR A 70 1.96 4.39 34.49
CA THR A 70 1.68 5.66 33.83
C THR A 70 2.69 5.89 32.71
N LEU A 71 2.21 6.00 31.49
CA LEU A 71 3.07 6.26 30.34
C LEU A 71 3.53 7.72 30.31
N PRO A 72 4.82 8.01 30.10
CA PRO A 72 5.30 9.38 29.91
C PRO A 72 4.72 10.03 28.64
N ILE A 73 4.64 11.34 28.65
CA ILE A 73 4.19 12.11 27.49
C ILE A 73 5.15 11.87 26.32
N GLY A 74 4.62 11.50 25.15
CA GLY A 74 5.41 11.15 23.97
C GLY A 74 5.78 9.67 23.84
N ALA A 75 5.53 8.82 24.83
CA ALA A 75 5.81 7.38 24.79
C ALA A 75 5.06 6.64 23.68
N LEU A 76 3.90 7.15 23.26
CA LEU A 76 3.04 6.51 22.24
C LEU A 76 3.53 6.74 20.79
N ALA A 77 4.55 7.58 20.59
CA ALA A 77 5.07 7.93 19.27
C ALA A 77 6.29 7.08 18.87
N GLY A 78 6.07 5.80 18.51
CA GLY A 78 7.08 4.96 17.84
C GLY A 78 8.12 4.25 18.72
N ARG A 79 8.22 4.57 20.02
CA ARG A 79 9.15 3.93 20.99
C ARG A 79 8.44 3.20 22.15
N GLN A 80 7.20 2.83 21.95
CA GLN A 80 6.35 2.24 22.98
C GLN A 80 6.99 1.03 23.67
N ARG A 81 7.57 0.12 22.89
CA ARG A 81 8.18 -1.10 23.42
C ARG A 81 9.33 -0.79 24.36
N ALA A 82 10.29 0.03 23.95
CA ALA A 82 11.46 0.37 24.77
C ALA A 82 11.05 1.11 26.08
N VAL A 83 10.01 1.95 26.02
CA VAL A 83 9.49 2.63 27.21
C VAL A 83 8.83 1.63 28.16
N LEU A 84 8.07 0.67 27.67
CA LEU A 84 7.45 -0.38 28.49
C LEU A 84 8.49 -1.30 29.11
N GLU A 85 9.52 -1.70 28.33
CA GLU A 85 10.65 -2.48 28.83
C GLU A 85 11.31 -1.79 30.02
N GLY A 86 11.65 -0.50 29.90
CA GLY A 86 12.29 0.24 31.00
C GLY A 86 11.38 0.50 32.20
N LEU A 87 10.06 0.73 32.00
CA LEU A 87 9.14 0.98 33.09
C LEU A 87 8.77 -0.28 33.90
N LEU A 88 8.84 -1.43 33.27
CA LEU A 88 8.44 -2.71 33.86
C LEU A 88 9.63 -3.57 34.31
N GLU A 89 10.87 -3.20 33.96
CA GLU A 89 12.08 -3.97 34.27
C GLU A 89 12.17 -4.43 35.72
N GLU A 90 11.84 -3.55 36.67
CA GLU A 90 11.86 -3.86 38.10
C GLU A 90 10.65 -4.68 38.59
N GLN A 91 9.59 -4.77 37.79
CA GLN A 91 8.35 -5.47 38.14
C GLN A 91 8.23 -6.85 37.51
N LEU A 92 9.08 -7.15 36.55
CA LEU A 92 9.06 -8.42 35.78
C LEU A 92 10.10 -9.38 36.38
N LEU A 93 9.75 -10.66 36.40
CA LEU A 93 10.68 -11.71 36.82
C LEU A 93 11.59 -12.16 35.66
N ASP A 94 11.07 -12.08 34.41
CA ASP A 94 11.78 -12.45 33.18
C ASP A 94 12.35 -11.23 32.48
N ASP A 95 13.39 -11.44 31.67
CA ASP A 95 13.97 -10.39 30.83
C ASP A 95 12.90 -9.80 29.89
N PRO A 96 12.65 -8.48 29.93
CA PRO A 96 11.70 -7.80 29.06
C PRO A 96 11.86 -8.07 27.58
N ALA A 97 13.08 -8.38 27.11
CA ALA A 97 13.34 -8.74 25.71
C ALA A 97 12.59 -9.99 25.25
N HIS A 98 12.35 -10.93 26.17
CA HIS A 98 11.63 -12.19 25.93
C HIS A 98 10.13 -12.08 26.15
N LEU A 99 9.65 -10.94 26.57
CA LEU A 99 8.25 -10.70 26.86
C LEU A 99 7.55 -9.93 25.73
N HIS A 100 6.27 -10.18 25.62
CA HIS A 100 5.36 -9.43 24.77
C HIS A 100 4.46 -8.56 25.63
N PHE A 101 4.28 -7.32 25.20
CA PHE A 101 3.47 -6.32 25.88
C PHE A 101 2.27 -5.94 25.03
N ALA A 102 1.12 -5.78 25.66
CA ALA A 102 -0.05 -5.20 25.03
C ALA A 102 -0.68 -4.16 25.95
N LEU A 103 -0.93 -2.98 25.41
CA LEU A 103 -1.55 -1.87 26.13
C LEU A 103 -3.07 -1.98 26.13
N ALA A 104 -3.68 -1.47 27.19
CA ALA A 104 -5.12 -1.31 27.27
C ALA A 104 -5.67 -0.54 26.04
N PRO A 105 -6.90 -0.83 25.61
CA PRO A 105 -7.57 -0.05 24.59
C PRO A 105 -7.60 1.43 24.98
N HIS A 106 -7.39 2.32 24.01
CA HIS A 106 -7.42 3.77 24.25
C HIS A 106 -6.40 4.30 25.28
N ALA A 107 -5.27 3.59 25.49
CA ALA A 107 -4.20 4.04 26.38
C ALA A 107 -3.77 5.49 26.07
N ARG A 108 -3.64 6.31 27.10
CA ARG A 108 -3.22 7.71 27.01
C ARG A 108 -1.98 7.96 27.88
N ALA A 109 -1.08 8.79 27.38
CA ALA A 109 0.05 9.24 28.17
C ALA A 109 -0.41 10.13 29.34
N GLY A 110 0.28 10.04 30.48
CA GLY A 110 -0.04 10.80 31.70
C GLY A 110 -1.15 10.22 32.56
N VAL A 111 -1.80 9.13 32.13
CA VAL A 111 -2.85 8.44 32.89
C VAL A 111 -2.43 7.01 33.19
N PRO A 112 -2.76 6.46 34.37
CA PRO A 112 -2.50 5.05 34.64
C PRO A 112 -3.23 4.13 33.66
N VAL A 113 -2.49 3.24 33.00
CA VAL A 113 -3.00 2.28 32.02
C VAL A 113 -2.60 0.87 32.40
N TRP A 114 -3.44 -0.10 32.03
CA TRP A 114 -3.12 -1.51 32.15
C TRP A 114 -2.26 -1.99 31.01
N VAL A 115 -1.32 -2.87 31.31
CA VAL A 115 -0.46 -3.58 30.36
C VAL A 115 -0.59 -5.06 30.63
N ALA A 116 -0.95 -5.81 29.59
CA ALA A 116 -0.89 -7.26 29.61
C ALA A 116 0.51 -7.69 29.14
N VAL A 117 1.10 -8.63 29.87
CA VAL A 117 2.43 -9.16 29.58
C VAL A 117 2.36 -10.68 29.47
N CYS A 118 3.00 -11.25 28.46
CA CYS A 118 3.11 -12.70 28.30
C CYS A 118 4.44 -13.09 27.65
N ASN A 119 4.76 -14.38 27.68
CA ASN A 119 5.95 -14.89 27.01
C ASN A 119 5.82 -14.76 25.48
N LYS A 120 6.76 -14.02 24.88
CA LYS A 120 6.77 -13.72 23.46
C LYS A 120 6.97 -14.95 22.57
N ALA A 121 7.83 -15.86 23.00
CA ALA A 121 8.13 -17.08 22.22
C ALA A 121 6.90 -18.02 22.24
N TRP A 122 6.27 -18.20 23.39
CA TRP A 122 5.05 -18.99 23.55
C TRP A 122 3.92 -18.45 22.65
N LEU A 123 3.65 -17.15 22.71
CA LEU A 123 2.57 -16.53 21.92
C LEU A 123 2.86 -16.64 20.41
N ARG A 124 4.12 -16.42 20.01
CA ARG A 124 4.53 -16.56 18.61
C ARG A 124 4.37 -17.98 18.11
N GLN A 125 4.83 -18.96 18.89
CA GLN A 125 4.68 -20.37 18.56
C GLN A 125 3.21 -20.77 18.41
N ALA A 126 2.33 -20.26 19.28
CA ALA A 126 0.89 -20.48 19.18
C ALA A 126 0.30 -19.90 17.89
N ILE A 127 0.65 -18.65 17.54
CA ILE A 127 0.21 -18.00 16.31
C ILE A 127 0.70 -18.78 15.09
N ASP A 128 1.99 -19.07 15.01
CA ASP A 128 2.60 -19.79 13.90
C ASP A 128 2.01 -21.20 13.75
N GLY A 129 1.76 -21.90 14.86
CA GLY A 129 1.12 -23.23 14.86
C GLY A 129 -0.30 -23.21 14.30
N LEU A 130 -1.11 -22.21 14.67
CA LEU A 130 -2.46 -22.04 14.13
C LEU A 130 -2.44 -21.64 12.64
N GLU A 131 -1.51 -20.77 12.25
CA GLU A 131 -1.33 -20.41 10.85
C GLU A 131 -0.88 -21.60 9.98
N LEU A 132 0.03 -22.43 10.48
CA LEU A 132 0.43 -23.67 9.82
C LEU A 132 -0.73 -24.66 9.68
N ALA A 133 -1.64 -24.70 10.66
CA ALA A 133 -2.89 -25.47 10.57
C ALA A 133 -3.91 -24.87 9.57
N GLY A 134 -3.57 -23.79 8.86
CA GLY A 134 -4.40 -23.17 7.83
C GLY A 134 -5.41 -22.14 8.35
N LEU A 135 -5.33 -21.75 9.63
CA LEU A 135 -6.22 -20.76 10.22
C LEU A 135 -5.72 -19.33 9.99
N SER A 136 -6.61 -18.44 9.63
CA SER A 136 -6.30 -17.00 9.56
C SER A 136 -6.82 -16.31 10.83
N LEU A 137 -5.93 -15.73 11.62
CA LEU A 137 -6.29 -15.11 12.89
C LEU A 137 -6.71 -13.65 12.68
N ASP A 138 -7.75 -13.18 13.35
CA ASP A 138 -8.24 -11.80 13.26
C ASP A 138 -7.96 -10.99 14.51
N ARG A 139 -8.11 -11.57 15.67
CA ARG A 139 -7.84 -10.95 16.97
C ARG A 139 -7.26 -11.95 17.93
N ILE A 140 -6.44 -11.45 18.83
CA ILE A 140 -5.91 -12.21 19.96
C ILE A 140 -6.39 -11.49 21.22
N VAL A 141 -7.21 -12.14 22.00
CA VAL A 141 -7.82 -11.55 23.18
C VAL A 141 -7.42 -12.29 24.44
N PRO A 142 -7.31 -11.62 25.59
CA PRO A 142 -7.13 -12.29 26.86
C PRO A 142 -8.43 -12.99 27.28
N GLU A 143 -8.31 -14.12 27.94
CA GLU A 143 -9.43 -14.87 28.51
C GLU A 143 -10.22 -14.05 29.54
N ILE A 144 -9.51 -13.22 30.30
CA ILE A 144 -10.05 -12.36 31.33
C ILE A 144 -9.22 -11.06 31.41
N THR A 145 -9.86 -9.97 31.75
CA THR A 145 -9.24 -8.64 31.81
C THR A 145 -9.48 -7.98 33.17
N PRO A 146 -8.60 -7.08 33.61
CA PRO A 146 -8.89 -6.22 34.73
C PRO A 146 -10.20 -5.44 34.49
N THR A 147 -11.01 -5.31 35.53
CA THR A 147 -12.22 -4.49 35.49
C THR A 147 -11.96 -3.09 36.05
N GLU A 148 -12.70 -2.11 35.53
CA GLU A 148 -12.65 -0.75 36.12
C GLU A 148 -13.63 -0.57 37.29
N GLN A 149 -14.62 -1.45 37.38
CA GLN A 149 -15.67 -1.37 38.40
C GLN A 149 -16.02 -2.76 38.93
N GLY A 150 -16.08 -2.86 40.24
CA GLY A 150 -16.46 -4.10 40.92
C GLY A 150 -15.35 -5.15 40.96
N ALA A 151 -15.74 -6.34 41.31
CA ALA A 151 -14.91 -7.54 41.30
C ALA A 151 -15.76 -8.73 40.83
N SER A 152 -15.13 -9.77 40.33
CA SER A 152 -15.81 -11.03 40.00
C SER A 152 -14.89 -12.22 40.27
N LEU A 153 -15.50 -13.37 40.55
CA LEU A 153 -14.83 -14.63 40.77
C LEU A 153 -15.31 -15.65 39.74
N CYS A 154 -14.39 -16.36 39.12
CA CYS A 154 -14.71 -17.41 38.20
C CYS A 154 -13.89 -18.65 38.51
N ALA A 155 -14.54 -19.76 38.85
CA ALA A 155 -13.91 -21.05 39.07
C ALA A 155 -13.83 -21.81 37.74
N ILE A 156 -12.63 -22.23 37.36
CA ILE A 156 -12.34 -22.88 36.06
C ILE A 156 -11.49 -24.14 36.25
N GLY A 157 -11.48 -25.00 35.24
CA GLY A 157 -10.62 -26.17 35.18
C GLY A 157 -11.35 -27.49 35.32
N SER A 158 -10.68 -28.49 35.86
CA SER A 158 -11.21 -29.83 36.06
C SER A 158 -11.33 -30.17 37.56
N THR A 159 -11.93 -31.32 37.88
CA THR A 159 -12.01 -31.80 39.24
C THR A 159 -10.64 -32.08 39.89
N GLU A 160 -9.62 -32.32 39.06
CA GLU A 160 -8.25 -32.61 39.54
C GLU A 160 -7.42 -31.31 39.66
N GLU A 161 -7.68 -30.36 38.75
CA GLU A 161 -6.94 -29.11 38.71
C GLU A 161 -7.91 -27.93 38.54
N ALA A 162 -8.39 -27.40 39.66
CA ALA A 162 -9.34 -26.31 39.72
C ALA A 162 -8.67 -25.01 40.10
N TRP A 163 -9.02 -23.94 39.44
CA TRP A 163 -8.49 -22.60 39.63
C TRP A 163 -9.61 -21.59 39.89
N LEU A 164 -9.32 -20.60 40.73
CA LEU A 164 -10.16 -19.46 40.97
C LEU A 164 -9.52 -18.22 40.30
N LEU A 165 -10.18 -17.67 39.32
CA LEU A 165 -9.83 -16.37 38.73
C LEU A 165 -10.56 -15.26 39.48
N HIS A 166 -9.82 -14.27 39.91
CA HIS A 166 -10.39 -13.07 40.52
C HIS A 166 -10.02 -11.86 39.67
N THR A 167 -11.02 -11.14 39.23
CA THR A 167 -10.86 -9.84 38.58
C THR A 167 -11.30 -8.73 39.52
N SER A 168 -10.52 -7.65 39.52
CA SER A 168 -10.81 -6.45 40.30
C SER A 168 -10.18 -5.23 39.66
N THR A 169 -10.37 -4.07 40.29
CA THR A 169 -9.67 -2.83 39.93
C THR A 169 -8.16 -2.88 40.23
N GLN A 170 -7.71 -3.90 40.98
CA GLN A 170 -6.30 -4.15 41.28
C GLN A 170 -5.64 -5.09 40.26
N GLY A 171 -6.39 -5.64 39.32
CA GLY A 171 -5.91 -6.55 38.31
C GLY A 171 -6.64 -7.89 38.27
N VAL A 172 -5.97 -8.87 37.69
CA VAL A 172 -6.42 -10.26 37.60
C VAL A 172 -5.45 -11.13 38.40
N THR A 173 -5.98 -11.95 39.30
CA THR A 173 -5.20 -12.94 40.05
C THR A 173 -5.76 -14.33 39.84
N ARG A 174 -4.88 -15.33 39.89
CA ARG A 174 -5.24 -16.75 39.74
C ARG A 174 -4.79 -17.48 41.02
N TRP A 175 -5.71 -18.23 41.63
CA TRP A 175 -5.49 -19.00 42.84
C TRP A 175 -5.93 -20.43 42.67
N PRO A 176 -5.26 -21.41 43.28
CA PRO A 176 -5.82 -22.76 43.34
C PRO A 176 -7.18 -22.74 44.02
N LEU A 177 -8.17 -23.43 43.51
CA LEU A 177 -9.50 -23.51 44.14
C LEU A 177 -9.45 -24.50 45.32
N THR A 178 -8.99 -24.04 46.47
CA THR A 178 -8.83 -24.85 47.68
C THR A 178 -9.45 -24.13 48.87
N ALA A 179 -9.78 -24.90 49.95
CA ALA A 179 -10.29 -24.32 51.19
C ALA A 179 -9.32 -23.29 51.78
N ALA A 180 -8.01 -23.52 51.67
CA ALA A 180 -6.99 -22.61 52.15
C ALA A 180 -7.01 -21.27 51.42
N SER A 181 -7.12 -21.29 50.09
CA SER A 181 -7.18 -20.06 49.26
C SER A 181 -8.45 -19.27 49.55
N VAL A 182 -9.60 -19.97 49.70
CA VAL A 182 -10.88 -19.31 49.96
C VAL A 182 -10.87 -18.68 51.36
N ALA A 183 -10.34 -19.36 52.38
CA ALA A 183 -10.24 -18.84 53.72
C ALA A 183 -9.24 -17.69 53.86
N LEU A 184 -8.09 -17.77 53.19
CA LEU A 184 -7.03 -16.75 53.24
C LEU A 184 -7.46 -15.42 52.66
N LEU A 185 -8.23 -15.43 51.59
CA LEU A 185 -8.57 -14.22 50.85
C LEU A 185 -9.87 -13.56 51.30
N ALA A 186 -10.63 -14.20 52.21
CA ALA A 186 -11.85 -13.67 52.85
C ALA A 186 -12.76 -12.89 51.84
N TRP A 187 -13.16 -13.56 50.77
CA TRP A 187 -13.91 -12.98 49.64
C TRP A 187 -15.25 -12.39 50.14
N PRO A 188 -15.57 -11.14 49.73
CA PRO A 188 -16.89 -10.57 50.05
C PRO A 188 -18.02 -11.42 49.43
N SER A 189 -19.11 -11.58 50.20
CA SER A 189 -20.24 -12.42 49.78
C SER A 189 -21.04 -11.85 48.61
N ASP A 190 -20.91 -10.56 48.36
CA ASP A 190 -21.59 -9.79 47.30
C ASP A 190 -20.87 -9.88 45.97
N VAL A 191 -19.64 -10.41 45.93
CA VAL A 191 -18.90 -10.59 44.67
C VAL A 191 -19.54 -11.72 43.85
N PRO A 192 -19.93 -11.49 42.58
CA PRO A 192 -20.43 -12.53 41.71
C PRO A 192 -19.48 -13.71 41.61
N LEU A 193 -20.02 -14.93 41.74
CA LEU A 193 -19.26 -16.15 41.63
C LEU A 193 -19.81 -17.00 40.49
N GLU A 194 -19.01 -17.15 39.47
CA GLU A 194 -19.27 -18.00 38.30
C GLU A 194 -18.42 -19.24 38.39
N ALA A 195 -18.88 -20.34 37.79
CA ALA A 195 -18.11 -21.56 37.72
C ALA A 195 -18.36 -22.36 36.44
N GLU A 196 -17.33 -22.97 35.94
CA GLU A 196 -17.47 -24.00 34.91
C GLU A 196 -18.21 -25.24 35.50
N PRO A 197 -19.05 -25.92 34.69
CA PRO A 197 -19.81 -27.07 35.16
C PRO A 197 -18.98 -28.15 35.85
N ALA A 198 -17.74 -28.36 35.39
CA ALA A 198 -16.84 -29.37 35.94
C ALA A 198 -16.40 -29.08 37.42
N VAL A 199 -16.34 -27.82 37.80
CA VAL A 199 -15.87 -27.39 39.14
C VAL A 199 -16.95 -26.70 39.98
N ALA A 200 -18.16 -26.56 39.44
CA ALA A 200 -19.25 -25.82 40.08
C ALA A 200 -19.59 -26.38 41.48
N ALA A 201 -19.81 -27.68 41.61
CA ALA A 201 -20.12 -28.31 42.89
C ALA A 201 -18.98 -28.15 43.92
N HIS A 202 -17.73 -28.18 43.47
CA HIS A 202 -16.59 -27.95 44.32
C HIS A 202 -16.52 -26.51 44.78
N ALA A 203 -16.76 -25.53 43.92
CA ALA A 203 -16.83 -24.13 44.22
C ALA A 203 -17.98 -23.81 45.23
N GLU A 204 -19.19 -24.35 45.02
CA GLU A 204 -20.33 -24.21 45.93
C GLU A 204 -20.03 -24.71 47.33
N ASN A 205 -19.38 -25.89 47.42
CA ASN A 205 -18.98 -26.45 48.69
C ASN A 205 -17.96 -25.58 49.44
N LEU A 206 -16.99 -25.00 48.73
CA LEU A 206 -15.96 -24.18 49.35
C LEU A 206 -16.46 -22.80 49.75
N PHE A 207 -17.32 -22.18 48.93
CA PHE A 207 -17.84 -20.83 49.20
C PHE A 207 -19.12 -20.82 50.04
N GLY A 208 -19.80 -21.98 50.20
CA GLY A 208 -21.05 -22.08 50.93
C GLY A 208 -22.22 -21.32 50.30
N ARG A 209 -22.14 -21.03 49.00
CA ARG A 209 -23.16 -20.30 48.22
C ARG A 209 -23.29 -20.86 46.81
N THR A 210 -24.43 -20.60 46.17
CA THR A 210 -24.69 -21.01 44.77
C THR A 210 -23.81 -20.27 43.82
N VAL A 211 -23.41 -20.95 42.75
CA VAL A 211 -22.61 -20.39 41.64
C VAL A 211 -23.49 -20.23 40.41
N THR A 212 -23.16 -19.22 39.61
CA THR A 212 -23.72 -19.10 38.22
C THR A 212 -22.90 -19.96 37.31
N LEU A 213 -23.55 -20.87 36.59
CA LEU A 213 -22.86 -21.75 35.65
C LEU A 213 -22.44 -20.96 34.40
N LEU A 214 -21.17 -21.01 34.08
CA LEU A 214 -20.58 -20.41 32.87
C LEU A 214 -19.82 -21.50 32.09
N SER A 215 -20.32 -21.87 30.92
CA SER A 215 -19.64 -22.85 30.10
C SER A 215 -18.33 -22.30 29.52
N PRO A 216 -17.31 -23.15 29.24
CA PRO A 216 -16.08 -22.69 28.57
C PRO A 216 -16.33 -21.97 27.25
N GLY A 217 -17.37 -22.41 26.51
CA GLY A 217 -17.77 -21.77 25.25
C GLY A 217 -18.35 -20.36 25.43
N GLN A 218 -19.22 -20.18 26.43
CA GLN A 218 -19.77 -18.86 26.75
C GLN A 218 -18.64 -17.92 27.23
N ARG A 219 -17.75 -18.40 28.08
CA ARG A 219 -16.59 -17.63 28.52
C ARG A 219 -15.70 -17.21 27.36
N ALA A 220 -15.51 -18.07 26.36
CA ALA A 220 -14.77 -17.74 25.14
C ALA A 220 -15.45 -16.62 24.33
N ILE A 221 -16.79 -16.66 24.23
CA ILE A 221 -17.58 -15.61 23.57
C ILE A 221 -17.45 -14.29 24.35
N ASP A 222 -17.62 -14.34 25.67
CA ASP A 222 -17.54 -13.14 26.53
C ASP A 222 -16.16 -12.49 26.49
N ALA A 223 -15.09 -13.31 26.50
CA ALA A 223 -13.71 -12.83 26.30
C ALA A 223 -13.53 -12.10 24.98
N SER A 224 -14.19 -12.55 23.92
CA SER A 224 -14.13 -11.94 22.61
C SER A 224 -14.77 -10.56 22.51
N GLN A 225 -15.72 -10.28 23.39
CA GLN A 225 -16.38 -8.96 23.49
C GLN A 225 -15.48 -7.90 24.13
N SER A 226 -14.40 -8.34 24.82
CA SER A 226 -13.41 -7.43 25.36
C SER A 226 -12.81 -6.56 24.23
N PRO A 227 -12.62 -5.25 24.45
CA PRO A 227 -11.96 -4.37 23.50
C PRO A 227 -10.45 -4.61 23.39
N TRP A 228 -9.89 -5.48 24.23
CA TRP A 228 -8.47 -5.83 24.21
C TRP A 228 -8.06 -6.58 22.95
N ASP A 229 -6.86 -6.27 22.48
CA ASP A 229 -6.18 -7.03 21.43
C ASP A 229 -4.71 -7.17 21.80
N LEU A 230 -4.25 -8.39 22.01
CA LEU A 230 -2.86 -8.69 22.33
C LEU A 230 -1.96 -8.66 21.08
N GLY A 231 -2.54 -8.57 19.88
CA GLY A 231 -1.82 -8.45 18.61
C GLY A 231 -1.19 -7.09 18.40
N GLN A 232 -0.36 -6.60 19.34
CA GLN A 232 0.31 -5.29 19.33
C GLN A 232 1.84 -5.45 19.24
N LEU A 233 2.55 -4.33 19.09
CA LEU A 233 4.02 -4.18 19.27
C LEU A 233 4.87 -5.27 18.57
N GLY A 234 4.56 -5.55 17.30
CA GLY A 234 5.31 -6.51 16.47
C GLY A 234 4.76 -7.94 16.47
N MET A 235 3.71 -8.21 17.27
CA MET A 235 2.88 -9.42 17.17
C MET A 235 1.59 -9.18 16.38
N SER A 236 1.50 -8.04 15.69
CA SER A 236 0.33 -7.72 14.89
C SER A 236 0.15 -8.79 13.82
N VAL A 237 -0.94 -9.49 13.87
CA VAL A 237 -1.45 -10.29 12.76
C VAL A 237 -1.85 -9.29 11.68
N SER A 238 -0.86 -8.87 10.88
CA SER A 238 -0.97 -7.70 10.00
C SER A 238 -2.09 -7.87 8.97
N LYS A 239 -2.99 -6.90 8.89
CA LYS A 239 -4.03 -6.85 7.84
C LYS A 239 -3.43 -6.92 6.43
N GLN A 240 -2.21 -6.41 6.23
CA GLN A 240 -1.53 -6.42 4.93
C GLN A 240 -1.02 -7.82 4.54
N THR A 241 -0.42 -8.57 5.47
CA THR A 241 -0.04 -9.98 5.23
C THR A 241 -1.27 -10.88 5.05
N ARG A 242 -2.39 -10.57 5.71
CA ARG A 242 -3.66 -11.28 5.51
C ARG A 242 -4.25 -11.03 4.13
N ILE A 243 -4.29 -9.78 3.66
CA ILE A 243 -4.77 -9.46 2.31
C ILE A 243 -3.90 -10.19 1.28
N LEU A 244 -2.58 -10.18 1.46
CA LEU A 244 -1.65 -10.85 0.56
C LEU A 244 -1.79 -12.39 0.62
N LYS A 245 -1.96 -12.98 1.81
CA LYS A 245 -2.23 -14.44 1.96
C LYS A 245 -3.62 -14.80 1.44
N ARG A 246 -4.67 -14.00 1.71
CA ARG A 246 -6.03 -14.22 1.16
C ARG A 246 -6.05 -14.11 -0.36
N THR A 247 -5.41 -13.13 -0.95
CA THR A 247 -5.31 -13.00 -2.41
C THR A 247 -4.49 -14.12 -3.03
N ARG A 248 -3.38 -14.54 -2.40
CA ARG A 248 -2.59 -15.68 -2.84
C ARG A 248 -3.36 -17.00 -2.74
N ASN A 249 -4.09 -17.24 -1.63
CA ASN A 249 -4.91 -18.44 -1.47
C ASN A 249 -6.13 -18.43 -2.41
N ALA A 250 -6.81 -17.28 -2.58
CA ALA A 250 -7.87 -17.13 -3.56
C ALA A 250 -7.35 -17.37 -5.00
N LEU A 251 -6.15 -16.85 -5.31
CA LEU A 251 -5.52 -17.06 -6.60
C LEU A 251 -5.11 -18.53 -6.81
N SER A 252 -4.60 -19.20 -5.77
CA SER A 252 -4.26 -20.64 -5.84
C SER A 252 -5.52 -21.49 -5.97
N MET A 253 -6.59 -21.20 -5.24
CA MET A 253 -7.89 -21.88 -5.40
C MET A 253 -8.47 -21.63 -6.80
N PHE A 254 -8.38 -20.41 -7.31
CA PHE A 254 -8.77 -20.09 -8.69
C PHE A 254 -7.93 -20.87 -9.71
N ALA A 255 -6.62 -21.00 -9.47
CA ALA A 255 -5.70 -21.71 -10.37
C ALA A 255 -5.88 -23.24 -10.36
N THR A 256 -6.19 -23.85 -9.21
CA THR A 256 -6.18 -25.32 -9.04
C THR A 256 -7.56 -25.96 -9.00
N SER A 257 -8.59 -25.24 -8.55
CA SER A 257 -9.93 -25.79 -8.36
C SER A 257 -10.61 -26.14 -9.70
N PRO A 258 -11.18 -27.35 -9.85
CA PRO A 258 -11.91 -27.76 -11.05
C PRO A 258 -13.20 -26.95 -11.31
N ARG A 259 -13.81 -26.37 -10.26
CA ARG A 259 -15.01 -25.51 -10.38
C ARG A 259 -14.76 -24.25 -11.21
N TRP A 260 -13.52 -23.75 -11.26
CA TRP A 260 -13.15 -22.53 -11.97
C TRP A 260 -12.59 -22.78 -13.39
N ARG A 261 -12.61 -24.03 -13.87
CA ARG A 261 -12.18 -24.37 -15.24
C ARG A 261 -12.86 -23.51 -16.33
N PRO A 262 -14.21 -23.38 -16.36
CA PRO A 262 -14.85 -22.60 -17.41
C PRO A 262 -14.45 -21.12 -17.35
N THR A 263 -14.31 -20.54 -16.15
CA THR A 263 -13.91 -19.14 -15.98
C THR A 263 -12.47 -18.91 -16.45
N ARG A 264 -11.57 -19.84 -16.17
CA ARG A 264 -10.17 -19.76 -16.70
C ARG A 264 -10.13 -19.82 -18.22
N TRP A 265 -10.90 -20.73 -18.82
CA TRP A 265 -11.02 -20.80 -20.29
C TRP A 265 -11.60 -19.51 -20.87
N GLY A 266 -12.64 -18.95 -20.26
CA GLY A 266 -13.21 -17.67 -20.64
C GLY A 266 -12.20 -16.52 -20.55
N LEU A 267 -11.36 -16.49 -19.51
CA LEU A 267 -10.30 -15.49 -19.36
C LEU A 267 -9.24 -15.63 -20.47
N TRP A 268 -8.81 -16.85 -20.80
CA TRP A 268 -7.86 -17.11 -21.87
C TRP A 268 -8.42 -16.72 -23.24
N VAL A 269 -9.69 -17.02 -23.51
CA VAL A 269 -10.37 -16.60 -24.75
C VAL A 269 -10.43 -15.08 -24.83
N LEU A 270 -10.79 -14.40 -23.75
CA LEU A 270 -10.85 -12.93 -23.71
C LEU A 270 -9.47 -12.30 -23.95
N LEU A 271 -8.42 -12.86 -23.35
CA LEU A 271 -7.04 -12.44 -23.58
C LEU A 271 -6.64 -12.64 -25.05
N ALA A 272 -6.94 -13.81 -25.62
CA ALA A 272 -6.65 -14.11 -27.02
C ALA A 272 -7.38 -13.16 -27.99
N VAL A 273 -8.66 -12.89 -27.74
CA VAL A 273 -9.46 -11.94 -28.55
C VAL A 273 -8.86 -10.53 -28.45
N ASN A 274 -8.44 -10.11 -27.26
CA ASN A 274 -7.81 -8.80 -27.06
C ASN A 274 -6.48 -8.70 -27.84
N VAL A 275 -5.62 -9.72 -27.71
CA VAL A 275 -4.34 -9.77 -28.44
C VAL A 275 -4.56 -9.77 -29.96
N VAL A 276 -5.51 -10.56 -30.46
CA VAL A 276 -5.85 -10.59 -31.89
C VAL A 276 -6.41 -9.22 -32.31
N GLY A 277 -7.32 -8.63 -31.55
CA GLY A 277 -7.88 -7.31 -31.84
C GLY A 277 -6.83 -6.21 -31.92
N LEU A 278 -5.88 -6.17 -30.97
CA LEU A 278 -4.76 -5.23 -31.00
C LEU A 278 -3.85 -5.43 -32.23
N ASN A 279 -3.57 -6.69 -32.58
CA ASN A 279 -2.75 -6.99 -33.76
C ASN A 279 -3.46 -6.59 -35.09
N VAL A 280 -4.76 -6.86 -35.22
CA VAL A 280 -5.56 -6.43 -36.37
C VAL A 280 -5.55 -4.90 -36.48
N ARG A 281 -5.76 -4.20 -35.35
CA ARG A 281 -5.71 -2.73 -35.34
C ARG A 281 -4.32 -2.20 -35.75
N ALA A 282 -3.26 -2.76 -35.19
CA ALA A 282 -1.88 -2.39 -35.54
C ALA A 282 -1.58 -2.65 -37.05
N PHE A 283 -2.12 -3.75 -37.59
CA PHE A 283 -2.00 -4.04 -39.04
C PHE A 283 -2.77 -3.02 -39.89
N GLN A 284 -3.99 -2.66 -39.50
CA GLN A 284 -4.79 -1.63 -40.20
C GLN A 284 -4.10 -0.26 -40.16
N GLU A 285 -3.56 0.16 -39.01
CA GLU A 285 -2.84 1.42 -38.90
C GLU A 285 -1.57 1.44 -39.75
N ARG A 286 -0.82 0.32 -39.81
CA ARG A 286 0.36 0.18 -40.69
C ARG A 286 -0.02 0.23 -42.15
N SER A 287 -1.11 -0.44 -42.54
CA SER A 287 -1.57 -0.41 -43.93
C SER A 287 -2.07 0.98 -44.36
N ALA A 288 -2.76 1.69 -43.49
CA ALA A 288 -3.19 3.06 -43.72
C ALA A 288 -2.01 4.03 -43.84
N LEU A 289 -0.99 3.92 -43.00
CA LEU A 289 0.24 4.70 -43.10
C LEU A 289 1.00 4.41 -44.42
N ASN A 290 1.08 3.16 -44.83
CA ASN A 290 1.72 2.79 -46.10
C ASN A 290 0.93 3.32 -47.32
N ALA A 291 -0.40 3.27 -47.26
CA ALA A 291 -1.24 3.86 -48.30
C ALA A 291 -1.04 5.39 -48.39
N GLN A 292 -0.97 6.09 -47.26
CA GLN A 292 -0.68 7.53 -47.27
C GLN A 292 0.72 7.85 -47.81
N ARG A 293 1.75 7.06 -47.46
CA ARG A 293 3.10 7.23 -48.01
C ARG A 293 3.13 7.01 -49.52
N LEU A 294 2.46 5.99 -50.02
CA LEU A 294 2.36 5.73 -51.44
C LEU A 294 1.59 6.82 -52.17
N ALA A 295 0.50 7.33 -51.58
CA ALA A 295 -0.26 8.45 -52.14
C ALA A 295 0.60 9.73 -52.21
N THR A 296 1.35 10.03 -51.17
CA THR A 296 2.26 11.20 -51.17
C THR A 296 3.39 11.04 -52.19
N ALA A 297 3.96 9.84 -52.32
CA ALA A 297 4.98 9.55 -53.31
C ALA A 297 4.41 9.65 -54.76
N ALA A 298 3.19 9.18 -54.98
CA ALA A 298 2.52 9.28 -56.30
C ALA A 298 2.30 10.74 -56.73
N VAL A 299 1.88 11.63 -55.78
CA VAL A 299 1.73 13.07 -56.09
C VAL A 299 3.06 13.70 -56.51
N VAL A 300 4.19 13.32 -55.88
CA VAL A 300 5.51 13.84 -56.28
C VAL A 300 5.91 13.38 -57.67
N THR A 301 5.72 12.09 -57.99
CA THR A 301 6.07 11.54 -59.30
C THR A 301 5.18 12.07 -60.43
N GLU A 302 3.89 12.29 -60.16
CA GLU A 302 2.94 12.85 -61.13
C GLU A 302 3.23 14.33 -61.40
N THR A 303 3.58 15.10 -60.37
CA THR A 303 3.85 16.55 -60.48
C THR A 303 5.24 16.80 -61.07
N PHE A 304 6.24 15.97 -60.75
CA PHE A 304 7.63 16.14 -61.18
C PHE A 304 8.17 14.89 -61.87
N PRO A 305 7.93 14.72 -63.18
CA PRO A 305 8.29 13.51 -63.92
C PRO A 305 9.81 13.26 -64.06
N LYS A 306 10.65 14.21 -63.64
CA LYS A 306 12.11 14.05 -63.57
C LYS A 306 12.59 13.28 -62.33
N VAL A 307 11.74 13.08 -61.30
CA VAL A 307 12.08 12.40 -60.06
C VAL A 307 11.76 10.91 -60.20
N ASN A 308 12.76 10.10 -60.51
CA ASN A 308 12.58 8.66 -60.75
C ASN A 308 12.55 7.82 -59.47
N VAL A 309 13.10 8.32 -58.36
CA VAL A 309 13.16 7.62 -57.06
C VAL A 309 12.76 8.57 -55.97
N VAL A 310 11.67 8.25 -55.27
CA VAL A 310 11.19 9.05 -54.13
C VAL A 310 11.71 8.40 -52.83
N VAL A 311 12.68 9.05 -52.19
CA VAL A 311 13.24 8.62 -50.86
C VAL A 311 12.53 9.36 -49.74
N ASP A 312 12.34 10.67 -49.90
CA ASP A 312 11.62 11.52 -48.98
C ASP A 312 10.79 12.55 -49.74
N ALA A 313 9.50 12.23 -49.92
CA ALA A 313 8.58 13.01 -50.74
C ALA A 313 8.48 14.49 -50.33
N PRO A 314 8.33 14.86 -49.05
CA PRO A 314 8.27 16.25 -48.62
C PRO A 314 9.53 17.06 -48.95
N ILE A 315 10.71 16.51 -48.70
CA ILE A 315 11.98 17.20 -48.90
C ILE A 315 12.25 17.36 -50.41
N GLN A 316 11.95 16.32 -51.21
CA GLN A 316 12.14 16.37 -52.67
C GLN A 316 11.19 17.38 -53.30
N MET A 317 9.92 17.40 -52.90
CA MET A 317 8.93 18.37 -53.40
C MET A 317 9.36 19.81 -53.10
N GLN A 318 9.89 20.07 -51.90
CA GLN A 318 10.39 21.39 -51.54
C GLN A 318 11.59 21.83 -52.38
N ARG A 319 12.49 20.90 -52.72
CA ARG A 319 13.64 21.18 -53.60
C ARG A 319 13.20 21.54 -55.00
N GLU A 320 12.25 20.79 -55.57
CA GLU A 320 11.75 21.06 -56.91
C GLU A 320 10.97 22.37 -56.98
N ILE A 321 10.17 22.70 -55.99
CA ILE A 321 9.48 23.98 -55.86
C ILE A 321 10.50 25.11 -55.82
N ASN A 322 11.53 25.02 -55.01
CA ASN A 322 12.60 26.02 -54.96
C ASN A 322 13.33 26.17 -56.30
N ALA A 323 13.63 25.04 -56.99
CA ALA A 323 14.23 25.09 -58.31
C ALA A 323 13.37 25.79 -59.37
N LEU A 324 12.05 25.53 -59.31
CA LEU A 324 11.10 26.24 -60.21
C LEU A 324 10.97 27.74 -59.89
N GLN A 325 11.03 28.11 -58.65
CA GLN A 325 11.01 29.55 -58.22
C GLN A 325 12.26 30.28 -58.73
N ILE A 326 13.43 29.65 -58.63
CA ILE A 326 14.70 30.19 -59.13
C ILE A 326 14.63 30.31 -60.70
N ALA A 327 14.11 29.29 -61.38
CA ALA A 327 13.97 29.32 -62.84
C ALA A 327 13.01 30.40 -63.37
N LYS A 328 12.02 30.80 -62.56
CA LYS A 328 11.09 31.89 -62.89
C LYS A 328 11.63 33.30 -62.54
N GLY A 329 12.87 33.38 -62.07
CA GLY A 329 13.47 34.65 -61.64
C GLY A 329 12.88 35.28 -60.38
N GLN A 330 12.04 34.52 -59.68
CA GLN A 330 11.56 34.89 -58.35
C GLN A 330 12.60 34.40 -57.35
N ALA A 331 13.64 35.17 -57.11
CA ALA A 331 14.53 34.93 -55.99
C ALA A 331 13.67 34.92 -54.71
N SER A 332 13.63 33.79 -54.04
CA SER A 332 12.96 33.72 -52.74
C SER A 332 13.63 34.75 -51.84
N GLY A 333 12.89 35.70 -51.32
CA GLY A 333 13.42 36.77 -50.46
C GLY A 333 14.18 36.30 -49.24
N HIS A 334 14.47 35.01 -49.19
CA HIS A 334 15.15 34.28 -48.10
C HIS A 334 16.47 33.66 -48.53
N SER A 335 16.91 33.87 -49.79
CA SER A 335 18.21 33.40 -50.25
C SER A 335 19.33 34.32 -49.73
N PHE A 336 20.51 33.73 -49.51
CA PHE A 336 21.72 34.46 -49.10
C PHE A 336 21.96 35.71 -50.00
N GLU A 337 21.90 35.51 -51.33
CA GLU A 337 22.16 36.53 -52.33
C GLU A 337 21.13 37.69 -52.24
N SER A 338 19.85 37.33 -52.02
CA SER A 338 18.78 38.36 -51.93
C SER A 338 18.92 39.20 -50.65
N LEU A 339 19.19 38.58 -49.52
CA LEU A 339 19.40 39.31 -48.24
C LEU A 339 20.65 40.17 -48.28
N LEU A 340 21.74 39.62 -48.83
CA LEU A 340 23.00 40.37 -48.98
C LEU A 340 22.84 41.51 -49.96
N GLY A 341 22.20 41.28 -51.14
CA GLY A 341 21.95 42.30 -52.18
C GLY A 341 21.10 43.46 -51.62
N VAL A 342 20.01 43.17 -50.92
CA VAL A 342 19.15 44.17 -50.32
C VAL A 342 19.86 44.95 -49.22
N LEU A 343 20.68 44.31 -48.40
CA LEU A 343 21.49 44.96 -47.38
C LEU A 343 22.47 45.95 -48.05
N MET A 344 23.27 45.49 -49.01
CA MET A 344 24.28 46.32 -49.67
C MET A 344 23.66 47.49 -50.47
N ALA A 345 22.52 47.24 -51.14
CA ALA A 345 21.76 48.30 -51.80
C ALA A 345 21.21 49.35 -50.85
N SER A 346 20.82 48.95 -49.63
CA SER A 346 20.31 49.87 -48.63
C SER A 346 21.40 50.74 -47.98
N LEU A 347 22.65 50.25 -47.96
CA LEU A 347 23.82 50.95 -47.42
C LEU A 347 24.57 51.78 -48.48
N ALA A 348 24.30 51.61 -49.79
CA ALA A 348 24.92 52.39 -50.84
C ALA A 348 24.42 53.81 -50.86
N LEU A 349 25.31 54.78 -50.64
CA LEU A 349 25.08 56.23 -50.75
C LEU A 349 25.83 56.78 -51.96
N PRO A 350 25.24 57.70 -52.73
CA PRO A 350 25.92 58.28 -53.84
C PRO A 350 27.17 59.05 -53.40
N GLY A 351 28.33 58.64 -53.94
CA GLY A 351 29.61 59.27 -53.67
C GLY A 351 30.42 58.77 -52.49
N GLN A 352 29.96 57.74 -51.81
CA GLN A 352 30.71 57.05 -50.72
C GLN A 352 31.06 55.62 -51.08
N PRO A 353 32.24 55.12 -50.68
CA PRO A 353 32.56 53.68 -50.88
C PRO A 353 31.59 52.86 -50.02
N THR A 354 31.10 51.74 -50.56
CA THR A 354 30.24 50.78 -49.86
C THR A 354 31.06 50.14 -48.72
N PRO A 355 30.50 50.07 -47.52
CA PRO A 355 31.19 49.44 -46.41
C PRO A 355 31.38 47.93 -46.67
N THR A 356 32.63 47.48 -46.53
CA THR A 356 32.94 46.04 -46.69
C THR A 356 32.86 45.32 -45.36
N PRO A 357 32.07 44.25 -45.28
CA PRO A 357 31.99 43.45 -44.06
C PRO A 357 33.23 42.60 -43.84
N THR A 358 33.59 42.39 -42.57
CA THR A 358 34.72 41.50 -42.21
C THR A 358 34.29 40.02 -42.22
N THR A 359 33.08 39.70 -41.75
CA THR A 359 32.56 38.36 -41.72
C THR A 359 31.10 38.36 -42.11
N ILE A 360 30.68 37.34 -42.89
CA ILE A 360 29.28 37.11 -43.28
C ILE A 360 28.94 35.69 -42.92
N ASP A 361 27.91 35.49 -42.11
CA ASP A 361 27.37 34.17 -41.77
C ASP A 361 25.89 34.10 -42.19
N PHE A 362 25.49 32.97 -42.76
CA PHE A 362 24.11 32.77 -43.15
C PHE A 362 23.62 31.41 -42.62
N SER A 363 22.70 31.48 -41.68
CA SER A 363 22.10 30.28 -41.07
C SER A 363 20.60 30.50 -40.84
N ASN A 364 19.79 29.48 -41.02
CA ASN A 364 18.36 29.46 -40.75
C ASN A 364 17.55 30.61 -41.39
N GLY A 365 17.97 31.07 -42.59
CA GLY A 365 17.31 32.19 -43.29
C GLY A 365 17.59 33.56 -42.67
N GLN A 366 18.61 33.69 -41.82
CA GLN A 366 19.12 34.90 -41.26
C GLN A 366 20.51 35.17 -41.76
N LEU A 367 20.76 36.44 -42.16
CA LEU A 367 22.07 36.90 -42.57
C LEU A 367 22.66 37.71 -41.41
N GLN A 368 23.80 37.28 -40.90
CA GLN A 368 24.59 38.00 -39.89
C GLN A 368 25.83 38.59 -40.53
N VAL A 369 26.03 39.86 -40.35
CA VAL A 369 27.16 40.59 -40.92
C VAL A 369 27.91 41.31 -39.85
N THR A 370 29.21 41.11 -39.74
CA THR A 370 30.05 41.71 -38.69
C THR A 370 31.13 42.63 -39.31
N GLY A 371 31.52 43.65 -38.61
CA GLY A 371 32.61 44.56 -39.04
C GLY A 371 32.21 45.63 -40.05
N LEU A 372 30.92 45.97 -40.08
CA LEU A 372 30.43 47.04 -40.93
C LEU A 372 30.66 48.43 -40.21
N SER A 373 31.65 49.16 -40.69
CA SER A 373 31.92 50.55 -40.22
C SER A 373 30.87 51.52 -40.81
N ILE A 374 29.72 51.65 -40.11
CA ILE A 374 28.60 52.50 -40.59
C ILE A 374 28.34 53.65 -39.65
N SER A 375 28.14 54.85 -40.17
CA SER A 375 27.76 56.00 -39.32
C SER A 375 26.34 55.79 -38.77
N PRO A 376 26.03 56.27 -37.55
CA PRO A 376 24.67 56.11 -36.98
C PRO A 376 23.55 56.71 -37.84
N GLN A 377 23.85 57.76 -38.60
CA GLN A 377 22.88 58.37 -39.49
C GLN A 377 22.59 57.51 -40.73
N THR A 378 23.63 56.95 -41.33
CA THR A 378 23.53 56.03 -42.47
C THR A 378 22.78 54.75 -42.11
N TRP A 379 23.05 54.20 -40.88
CA TRP A 379 22.35 53.04 -40.38
C TRP A 379 20.85 53.28 -40.18
N ALA A 380 20.46 54.40 -39.55
CA ALA A 380 19.06 54.76 -39.38
C ALA A 380 18.26 54.82 -40.70
N GLN A 381 18.89 55.37 -41.76
CA GLN A 381 18.26 55.44 -43.07
C GLN A 381 18.17 54.05 -43.72
N ALA A 382 19.21 53.23 -43.63
CA ALA A 382 19.22 51.86 -44.12
C ALA A 382 18.18 51.00 -43.41
N GLN A 383 18.03 51.13 -42.11
CA GLN A 383 17.04 50.41 -41.32
C GLN A 383 15.61 50.73 -41.72
N LEU A 384 15.29 51.99 -42.01
CA LEU A 384 13.98 52.41 -42.48
C LEU A 384 13.68 51.85 -43.86
N LYS A 385 14.65 51.84 -44.77
CA LYS A 385 14.50 51.27 -46.14
C LYS A 385 14.26 49.77 -46.08
N LEU A 386 15.03 49.02 -45.24
CA LEU A 386 14.92 47.58 -45.10
C LEU A 386 13.58 47.18 -44.46
N GLN A 387 13.10 47.92 -43.44
CA GLN A 387 11.80 47.71 -42.85
C GLN A 387 10.64 47.96 -43.81
N ALA A 388 10.75 49.01 -44.66
CA ALA A 388 9.76 49.31 -45.69
C ALA A 388 9.68 48.19 -46.75
N GLN A 389 10.78 47.50 -47.00
CA GLN A 389 10.86 46.35 -47.93
C GLN A 389 10.44 45.00 -47.27
N GLY A 390 10.03 45.00 -46.01
CA GLY A 390 9.54 43.80 -45.31
C GLY A 390 10.64 42.95 -44.67
N TYR A 391 11.78 43.53 -44.34
CA TYR A 391 12.86 42.84 -43.62
C TYR A 391 12.90 43.29 -42.14
N LEU A 392 13.18 42.31 -41.27
CA LEU A 392 13.46 42.59 -39.85
C LEU A 392 14.98 42.72 -39.71
N VAL A 393 15.38 43.85 -39.14
CA VAL A 393 16.81 44.17 -38.95
C VAL A 393 17.06 44.49 -37.49
N ARG A 394 18.10 43.86 -36.93
CA ARG A 394 18.59 44.10 -35.58
C ARG A 394 20.07 44.36 -35.61
N GLN A 395 20.51 45.37 -34.87
CA GLN A 395 21.91 45.62 -34.62
C GLN A 395 22.22 45.38 -33.13
N SER A 396 23.26 44.62 -32.91
CA SER A 396 23.77 44.38 -31.57
C SER A 396 25.29 44.59 -31.58
N GLY A 397 25.72 45.80 -31.17
CA GLY A 397 27.13 46.23 -31.28
C GLY A 397 27.58 46.27 -32.75
N ASP A 398 28.58 45.49 -33.10
CA ASP A 398 29.21 45.43 -34.44
C ASP A 398 28.53 44.39 -35.38
N ILE A 399 27.48 43.69 -34.89
CA ILE A 399 26.78 42.63 -35.62
C ILE A 399 25.43 43.16 -36.13
N VAL A 400 25.18 43.03 -37.41
CA VAL A 400 23.91 43.33 -38.06
C VAL A 400 23.25 42.02 -38.52
N VAL A 401 22.03 41.79 -38.05
CA VAL A 401 21.21 40.59 -38.39
C VAL A 401 20.03 41.02 -39.22
N ILE A 402 19.84 40.38 -40.37
CA ILE A 402 18.72 40.63 -41.26
C ILE A 402 17.96 39.34 -41.53
N GLN A 403 16.66 39.44 -41.42
CA GLN A 403 15.72 38.36 -41.69
C GLN A 403 14.49 38.86 -42.44
N ALA A 404 13.94 38.10 -43.35
CA ALA A 404 12.69 38.44 -44.01
C ALA A 404 11.50 38.31 -43.02
N LYS A 405 10.56 39.27 -43.08
CA LYS A 405 9.37 39.25 -42.20
C LYS A 405 8.42 38.13 -42.65
N GLY A 406 8.29 37.08 -41.87
CA GLY A 406 7.40 35.94 -42.16
C GLY A 406 8.01 34.54 -41.89
N VAL A 407 9.27 34.47 -41.48
CA VAL A 407 9.88 33.23 -41.02
C VAL A 407 9.81 33.25 -39.48
N ALA A 408 8.94 32.43 -38.89
CA ALA A 408 9.02 32.10 -37.46
C ALA A 408 10.26 31.28 -37.20
N PRO A 409 10.94 31.46 -36.06
CA PRO A 409 12.14 30.71 -35.68
C PRO A 409 11.88 29.23 -35.51
#